data_d5e755e5ba9867f7e990013cbedc602d
#
_entry.id   d5e755e5ba9867f7e990013cbedc602d
#
_cell.length_a   1.000
_cell.length_b   1.000
_cell.length_c   1.000
_cell.angle_alpha   90.00
_cell.angle_beta   90.00
_cell.angle_gamma   90.00
#
_symmetry.space_group_name_H-M   'P 1'
#
loop_
_entity.id
_entity.type
_entity.pdbx_description
1 polymer ?
#
loop_
_entity_poly.entity_id
_entity_poly.type
_entity_poly.pdbx_seq_one_letter_code
_entity_poly.pdbx_strand_id
1 'polypeptide(L)'
;LQFRGDLDHYYNKSQYTAMAICLYNLIPACKVCNQIKSKTDKKIQNPYDSSYSSKIRFKTEFDDQGDIDYLQGKSQNFNIVIDKTNILETDNNEIDLFELENRYNNLKRNAQEIIIKAKAYDVQYKKFLEDQFDIDGDELEKYIFGYTDEHIDRELSRFNKDIMEEFKEN
;
A
#
# COMPACT_ATOMS: atom_id res chain seq x y z
N LEU A 1 -14.20 8.41 14.98
CA LEU A 1 -14.64 9.02 13.71
C LEU A 1 -15.19 7.89 12.84
N GLN A 2 -16.52 7.85 12.61
CA GLN A 2 -17.07 6.94 11.60
C GLN A 2 -16.73 7.51 10.22
N PHE A 3 -15.80 6.88 9.53
CA PHE A 3 -15.53 7.17 8.13
C PHE A 3 -16.71 6.62 7.30
N ARG A 4 -17.57 7.50 6.80
CA ARG A 4 -18.57 7.11 5.81
C ARG A 4 -17.95 7.25 4.43
N GLY A 5 -17.51 6.13 3.86
CA GLY A 5 -17.14 6.06 2.46
C GLY A 5 -18.35 6.25 1.56
N ASP A 6 -18.11 6.72 0.35
CA ASP A 6 -19.09 6.70 -0.73
C ASP A 6 -19.11 5.31 -1.37
N LEU A 7 -20.23 4.95 -2.02
CA LEU A 7 -20.29 3.82 -2.94
C LEU A 7 -20.21 4.36 -4.37
N ASP A 8 -19.09 4.10 -5.02
CA ASP A 8 -18.85 4.48 -6.40
C ASP A 8 -19.29 3.37 -7.36
N HIS A 9 -19.79 3.75 -8.54
CA HIS A 9 -20.12 2.79 -9.59
C HIS A 9 -18.90 2.58 -10.49
N TYR A 10 -18.35 1.36 -10.51
CA TYR A 10 -17.25 1.02 -11.41
C TYR A 10 -17.62 1.27 -12.88
N TYR A 11 -18.71 0.68 -13.35
CA TYR A 11 -19.34 1.05 -14.62
C TYR A 11 -20.33 2.18 -14.38
N ASN A 12 -20.15 3.29 -15.09
CA ASN A 12 -20.98 4.47 -14.92
C ASN A 12 -22.47 4.15 -15.13
N LYS A 13 -23.27 4.43 -14.11
CA LYS A 13 -24.71 4.14 -14.10
C LYS A 13 -25.50 4.83 -15.21
N SER A 14 -25.03 5.95 -15.76
CA SER A 14 -25.69 6.64 -16.86
C SER A 14 -25.49 5.93 -18.20
N GLN A 15 -24.39 5.19 -18.36
CA GLN A 15 -24.08 4.40 -19.55
C GLN A 15 -24.57 2.96 -19.42
N TYR A 16 -24.52 2.41 -18.21
CA TYR A 16 -24.84 1.01 -17.90
C TYR A 16 -25.92 0.93 -16.82
N THR A 17 -27.14 1.37 -17.17
CA THR A 17 -28.27 1.47 -16.23
C THR A 17 -28.61 0.16 -15.51
N ALA A 18 -28.47 -0.98 -16.20
CA ALA A 18 -28.68 -2.31 -15.60
C ALA A 18 -27.67 -2.63 -14.49
N MET A 19 -26.48 -2.00 -14.52
CA MET A 19 -25.44 -2.19 -13.51
C MET A 19 -25.59 -1.26 -12.29
N ALA A 20 -26.54 -0.32 -12.33
CA ALA A 20 -26.70 0.68 -11.27
C ALA A 20 -27.02 0.08 -9.89
N ILE A 21 -27.71 -1.07 -9.87
CA ILE A 21 -28.10 -1.79 -8.65
C ILE A 21 -27.27 -3.06 -8.41
N CYS A 22 -26.27 -3.33 -9.27
CA CYS A 22 -25.43 -4.49 -9.13
C CYS A 22 -24.40 -4.27 -8.00
N LEU A 23 -24.41 -5.15 -7.00
CA LEU A 23 -23.50 -5.06 -5.85
C LEU A 23 -22.03 -5.09 -6.28
N TYR A 24 -21.68 -5.93 -7.25
CA TYR A 24 -20.31 -6.03 -7.78
C TYR A 24 -19.87 -4.83 -8.61
N ASN A 25 -20.78 -3.92 -8.91
CA ASN A 25 -20.48 -2.63 -9.54
C ASN A 25 -20.27 -1.50 -8.54
N LEU A 26 -20.52 -1.76 -7.25
CA LEU A 26 -20.39 -0.76 -6.19
C LEU A 26 -19.06 -0.94 -5.46
N ILE A 27 -18.23 0.09 -5.52
CA ILE A 27 -16.90 0.09 -4.91
C ILE A 27 -16.89 1.10 -3.76
N PRO A 28 -16.53 0.65 -2.54
CA PRO A 28 -16.29 1.58 -1.44
C PRO A 28 -15.15 2.53 -1.79
N ALA A 29 -15.40 3.83 -1.77
CA ALA A 29 -14.42 4.83 -2.13
C ALA A 29 -14.46 6.00 -1.14
N CYS A 30 -13.31 6.65 -0.92
CA CYS A 30 -13.32 7.91 -0.23
C CYS A 30 -13.91 9.01 -1.14
N LYS A 31 -14.50 10.03 -0.54
CA LYS A 31 -15.15 11.12 -1.29
C LYS A 31 -14.23 11.77 -2.32
N VAL A 32 -12.95 11.93 -1.98
CA VAL A 32 -11.96 12.54 -2.88
C VAL A 32 -11.72 11.66 -4.10
N CYS A 33 -11.45 10.37 -3.91
CA CYS A 33 -11.24 9.44 -5.02
C CYS A 33 -12.49 9.30 -5.90
N ASN A 34 -13.67 9.23 -5.29
CA ASN A 34 -14.93 9.20 -6.03
C ASN A 34 -15.12 10.46 -6.90
N GLN A 35 -14.82 11.64 -6.36
CA GLN A 35 -14.90 12.89 -7.11
C GLN A 35 -13.86 12.98 -8.25
N ILE A 36 -12.65 12.49 -8.04
CA ILE A 36 -11.60 12.44 -9.08
C ILE A 36 -12.07 11.53 -10.22
N LYS A 37 -12.50 10.31 -9.88
CA LYS A 37 -12.98 9.34 -10.86
C LYS A 37 -14.19 9.86 -11.64
N SER A 38 -15.15 10.51 -10.98
CA SER A 38 -16.36 11.03 -11.64
C SER A 38 -16.09 12.10 -12.69
N LYS A 39 -14.89 12.71 -12.70
CA LYS A 39 -14.48 13.75 -13.64
C LYS A 39 -13.60 13.24 -14.79
N THR A 40 -13.34 11.95 -14.85
CA THR A 40 -12.49 11.35 -15.86
C THR A 40 -13.20 10.24 -16.62
N ASP A 41 -12.90 10.14 -17.91
CA ASP A 41 -13.30 9.01 -18.75
C ASP A 41 -12.20 7.93 -18.81
N LYS A 42 -11.11 8.10 -18.06
CA LYS A 42 -10.02 7.11 -18.01
C LYS A 42 -10.55 5.82 -17.42
N LYS A 43 -10.27 4.73 -18.09
CA LYS A 43 -10.53 3.40 -17.54
C LYS A 43 -9.57 3.13 -16.39
N ILE A 44 -10.10 2.79 -15.25
CA ILE A 44 -9.33 2.33 -14.07
C ILE A 44 -9.52 0.83 -13.92
N GLN A 45 -8.58 0.19 -13.23
CA GLN A 45 -8.69 -1.23 -12.93
C GLN A 45 -9.79 -1.49 -11.89
N ASN A 46 -10.36 -2.69 -11.94
CA ASN A 46 -11.35 -3.07 -10.94
C ASN A 46 -10.63 -3.40 -9.62
N PRO A 47 -10.91 -2.70 -8.52
CA PRO A 47 -10.25 -2.98 -7.24
C PRO A 47 -10.53 -4.38 -6.68
N TYR A 48 -11.57 -5.06 -7.17
CA TYR A 48 -11.83 -6.47 -6.84
C TYR A 48 -10.99 -7.45 -7.68
N ASP A 49 -10.22 -6.96 -8.65
CA ASP A 49 -9.27 -7.77 -9.40
C ASP A 49 -7.95 -7.88 -8.65
N SER A 50 -7.75 -9.00 -7.96
CA SER A 50 -6.54 -9.26 -7.18
C SER A 50 -5.26 -9.31 -8.04
N SER A 51 -5.39 -9.57 -9.35
CA SER A 51 -4.23 -9.63 -10.24
C SER A 51 -3.52 -8.29 -10.40
N TYR A 52 -4.26 -7.19 -10.33
CA TYR A 52 -3.68 -5.85 -10.39
C TYR A 52 -3.02 -5.44 -9.07
N SER A 53 -3.71 -5.62 -7.96
CA SER A 53 -3.19 -5.25 -6.65
C SER A 53 -1.88 -5.97 -6.33
N SER A 54 -1.68 -7.19 -6.84
CA SER A 54 -0.44 -7.95 -6.64
C SER A 54 0.76 -7.38 -7.39
N LYS A 55 0.55 -6.55 -8.42
CA LYS A 55 1.64 -5.94 -9.22
C LYS A 55 2.17 -4.65 -8.61
N ILE A 56 1.37 -3.96 -7.79
CA ILE A 56 1.81 -2.71 -7.13
C ILE A 56 2.77 -3.07 -6.00
N ARG A 57 3.96 -2.47 -6.02
CA ARG A 57 4.95 -2.55 -4.95
C ARG A 57 5.43 -1.17 -4.55
N PHE A 58 5.48 -0.94 -3.25
CA PHE A 58 6.03 0.28 -2.68
C PHE A 58 7.52 0.10 -2.42
N LYS A 59 8.29 1.14 -2.73
CA LYS A 59 9.73 1.20 -2.49
C LYS A 59 10.12 2.57 -1.98
N THR A 60 11.32 2.64 -1.40
CA THR A 60 11.94 3.91 -1.04
C THR A 60 13.02 4.27 -2.04
N GLU A 61 13.13 5.55 -2.38
CA GLU A 61 14.21 6.08 -3.19
C GLU A 61 14.87 7.27 -2.49
N PHE A 62 16.17 7.44 -2.72
CA PHE A 62 16.88 8.62 -2.25
C PHE A 62 16.20 9.88 -2.76
N ASP A 63 16.13 10.90 -1.93
CA ASP A 63 15.87 12.24 -2.43
C ASP A 63 17.13 12.81 -3.10
N ASP A 64 16.99 13.96 -3.74
CA ASP A 64 18.07 14.61 -4.48
C ASP A 64 19.30 14.96 -3.62
N GLN A 65 19.22 14.86 -2.30
CA GLN A 65 20.29 15.18 -1.36
C GLN A 65 21.16 13.96 -1.00
N GLY A 66 20.77 12.75 -1.41
CA GLY A 66 21.58 11.54 -1.24
C GLY A 66 21.88 11.16 0.21
N ASP A 67 20.96 11.45 1.12
CA ASP A 67 21.10 11.13 2.53
C ASP A 67 20.92 9.64 2.79
N ILE A 68 21.99 8.93 3.14
CA ILE A 68 21.98 7.51 3.47
C ILE A 68 21.44 7.21 4.87
N ASP A 69 21.25 8.21 5.73
CA ASP A 69 20.78 8.01 7.10
C ASP A 69 19.36 7.45 7.16
N TYR A 70 18.56 7.64 6.10
CA TYR A 70 17.23 7.02 6.06
C TYR A 70 17.30 5.48 6.02
N LEU A 71 18.35 4.88 5.43
CA LEU A 71 18.54 3.42 5.42
C LEU A 71 18.69 2.83 6.82
N GLN A 72 19.00 3.68 7.80
CA GLN A 72 19.08 3.33 9.21
C GLN A 72 17.88 3.84 10.02
N GLY A 73 16.89 4.40 9.36
CA GLY A 73 15.72 5.01 10.00
C GLY A 73 16.01 6.31 10.75
N LYS A 74 17.17 6.94 10.52
CA LYS A 74 17.57 8.17 11.22
C LYS A 74 17.04 9.44 10.59
N SER A 75 16.61 9.38 9.33
CA SER A 75 16.04 10.52 8.62
C SER A 75 14.83 10.14 7.77
N GLN A 76 14.09 11.13 7.28
CA GLN A 76 12.96 10.98 6.36
C GLN A 76 13.29 11.54 4.96
N ASN A 77 14.57 11.71 4.64
CA ASN A 77 15.05 12.24 3.37
C ASN A 77 15.05 11.15 2.29
N PHE A 78 13.90 10.59 2.03
CA PHE A 78 13.63 9.62 0.97
C PHE A 78 12.24 9.87 0.39
N ASN A 79 11.99 9.38 -0.79
CA ASN A 79 10.67 9.37 -1.40
C ASN A 79 10.09 7.96 -1.40
N ILE A 80 8.77 7.88 -1.22
CA ILE A 80 8.04 6.64 -1.41
C ILE A 80 7.55 6.63 -2.85
N VAL A 81 7.95 5.62 -3.60
CA VAL A 81 7.61 5.44 -5.00
C VAL A 81 6.88 4.11 -5.21
N ILE A 82 6.19 4.00 -6.33
CA ILE A 82 5.56 2.76 -6.76
C ILE A 82 6.43 2.14 -7.85
N ASP A 83 6.91 0.92 -7.60
CA ASP A 83 7.62 0.14 -8.61
C ASP A 83 6.66 -0.24 -9.75
N LYS A 84 6.92 0.33 -10.92
CA LYS A 84 6.09 0.15 -12.12
C LYS A 84 6.61 -0.95 -13.05
N THR A 85 7.65 -1.67 -12.67
CA THR A 85 8.34 -2.67 -13.53
C THR A 85 7.39 -3.76 -14.03
N ASN A 86 6.45 -4.18 -13.20
CA ASN A 86 5.49 -5.24 -13.51
C ASN A 86 4.11 -4.73 -13.91
N ILE A 87 3.96 -3.42 -14.13
CA ILE A 87 2.70 -2.79 -14.47
C ILE A 87 2.76 -2.36 -15.93
N LEU A 88 1.76 -2.76 -16.74
CA LEU A 88 1.65 -2.30 -18.12
C LEU A 88 1.35 -0.79 -18.15
N GLU A 89 1.85 -0.07 -19.16
CA GLU A 89 1.58 1.36 -19.31
C GLU A 89 0.08 1.69 -19.30
N THR A 90 -0.74 0.80 -19.84
CA THR A 90 -2.21 0.93 -19.84
C THR A 90 -2.84 0.81 -18.45
N ASP A 91 -2.11 0.21 -17.51
CA ASP A 91 -2.58 -0.10 -16.15
C ASP A 91 -2.06 0.93 -15.11
N ASN A 92 -1.34 1.97 -15.56
CA ASN A 92 -0.80 3.02 -14.69
C ASN A 92 -1.77 4.17 -14.42
N ASN A 93 -2.92 4.16 -15.06
CA ASN A 93 -3.86 5.30 -15.01
C ASN A 93 -4.27 5.66 -13.58
N GLU A 94 -4.41 4.67 -12.68
CA GLU A 94 -4.84 4.89 -11.30
C GLU A 94 -3.75 5.56 -10.47
N ILE A 95 -2.50 5.18 -10.67
CA ILE A 95 -1.37 5.72 -9.91
C ILE A 95 -1.30 7.22 -10.12
N ASP A 96 -1.35 7.64 -11.38
CA ASP A 96 -1.29 9.05 -11.74
C ASP A 96 -2.61 9.78 -11.42
N LEU A 97 -3.76 9.15 -11.76
CA LEU A 97 -5.08 9.75 -11.55
C LEU A 97 -5.35 10.08 -10.08
N PHE A 98 -5.01 9.17 -9.18
CA PHE A 98 -5.22 9.33 -7.75
C PHE A 98 -4.00 9.92 -7.04
N GLU A 99 -2.95 10.28 -7.76
CA GLU A 99 -1.70 10.80 -7.21
C GLU A 99 -1.16 9.92 -6.06
N LEU A 100 -1.13 8.61 -6.30
CA LEU A 100 -0.84 7.65 -5.23
C LEU A 100 0.54 7.88 -4.61
N GLU A 101 1.57 8.13 -5.40
CA GLU A 101 2.92 8.39 -4.88
C GLU A 101 2.94 9.61 -3.95
N ASN A 102 2.27 10.72 -4.34
CA ASN A 102 2.16 11.92 -3.50
C ASN A 102 1.42 11.62 -2.18
N ARG A 103 0.38 10.80 -2.24
CA ARG A 103 -0.39 10.43 -1.04
C ARG A 103 0.43 9.56 -0.09
N TYR A 104 1.16 8.57 -0.62
CA TYR A 104 2.01 7.70 0.17
C TYR A 104 3.26 8.42 0.70
N ASN A 105 3.75 9.46 0.02
CA ASN A 105 4.82 10.31 0.55
C ASN A 105 4.44 11.04 1.86
N ASN A 106 3.16 11.18 2.17
CA ASN A 106 2.73 11.65 3.50
C ASN A 106 2.93 10.60 4.61
N LEU A 107 3.25 9.36 4.25
CA LEU A 107 3.48 8.25 5.19
C LEU A 107 4.97 7.98 5.45
N LYS A 108 5.87 8.92 5.14
CA LYS A 108 7.33 8.77 5.39
C LYS A 108 7.65 8.41 6.83
N ARG A 109 6.90 8.95 7.79
CA ARG A 109 7.06 8.60 9.21
C ARG A 109 6.73 7.13 9.48
N ASN A 110 5.64 6.61 8.90
CA ASN A 110 5.28 5.20 9.02
C ASN A 110 6.36 4.30 8.40
N ALA A 111 6.85 4.65 7.20
CA ALA A 111 7.96 3.94 6.57
C ALA A 111 9.21 3.95 7.44
N GLN A 112 9.59 5.10 8.00
CA GLN A 112 10.73 5.22 8.92
C GLN A 112 10.60 4.29 10.13
N GLU A 113 9.42 4.20 10.74
CA GLU A 113 9.16 3.31 11.86
C GLU A 113 9.32 1.82 11.45
N ILE A 114 8.91 1.46 10.22
CA ILE A 114 9.11 0.11 9.68
C ILE A 114 10.59 -0.16 9.45
N ILE A 115 11.34 0.79 8.89
CA ILE A 115 12.78 0.68 8.66
C ILE A 115 13.51 0.43 9.99
N ILE A 116 13.22 1.22 11.01
CA ILE A 116 13.80 1.04 12.36
C ILE A 116 13.50 -0.37 12.90
N LYS A 117 12.25 -0.80 12.78
CA LYS A 117 11.85 -2.15 13.22
C LYS A 117 12.58 -3.24 12.43
N ALA A 118 12.69 -3.12 11.10
CA ALA A 118 13.37 -4.09 10.26
C ALA A 118 14.85 -4.24 10.62
N LYS A 119 15.52 -3.14 10.97
CA LYS A 119 16.92 -3.18 11.45
C LYS A 119 17.07 -3.76 12.85
N ALA A 120 16.09 -3.58 13.72
CA ALA A 120 16.10 -4.12 15.07
C ALA A 120 15.66 -5.60 15.14
N TYR A 121 14.86 -6.05 14.18
CA TYR A 121 14.29 -7.38 14.10
C TYR A 121 15.18 -8.31 13.28
N ASP A 122 16.38 -8.56 13.80
CA ASP A 122 17.32 -9.49 13.18
C ASP A 122 16.96 -10.97 13.47
N VAL A 123 17.69 -11.87 12.82
CA VAL A 123 17.45 -13.33 12.95
C VAL A 123 17.62 -13.83 14.40
N GLN A 124 18.54 -13.23 15.17
CA GLN A 124 18.79 -13.63 16.55
C GLN A 124 17.64 -13.17 17.46
N TYR A 125 17.18 -11.95 17.25
CA TYR A 125 16.05 -11.40 17.99
C TYR A 125 14.74 -12.12 17.67
N LYS A 126 14.51 -12.44 16.37
CA LYS A 126 13.39 -13.28 15.94
C LYS A 126 13.37 -14.60 16.72
N LYS A 127 14.48 -15.35 16.68
CA LYS A 127 14.60 -16.63 17.39
C LYS A 127 14.40 -16.50 18.90
N PHE A 128 14.96 -15.45 19.51
CA PHE A 128 14.75 -15.19 20.93
C PHE A 128 13.27 -15.02 21.26
N LEU A 129 12.51 -14.28 20.45
CA LEU A 129 11.08 -14.07 20.67
C LEU A 129 10.27 -15.36 20.46
N GLU A 130 10.59 -16.14 19.42
CA GLU A 130 9.98 -17.46 19.19
C GLU A 130 10.14 -18.35 20.40
N ASP A 131 11.36 -18.48 20.91
CA ASP A 131 11.70 -19.32 22.08
C ASP A 131 11.01 -18.83 23.37
N GLN A 132 10.84 -17.51 23.53
CA GLN A 132 10.26 -16.95 24.76
C GLN A 132 8.73 -16.98 24.79
N PHE A 133 8.08 -16.83 23.65
CA PHE A 133 6.63 -16.67 23.59
C PHE A 133 5.89 -17.85 22.99
N ASP A 134 6.63 -18.85 22.50
CA ASP A 134 6.07 -20.04 21.81
C ASP A 134 5.12 -19.63 20.65
N ILE A 135 5.52 -18.62 19.90
CA ILE A 135 4.77 -18.07 18.76
C ILE A 135 5.58 -18.32 17.50
N ASP A 136 4.90 -18.73 16.42
CA ASP A 136 5.49 -18.84 15.09
C ASP A 136 6.09 -17.52 14.63
N GLY A 137 7.34 -17.56 14.15
CA GLY A 137 8.08 -16.35 13.80
C GLY A 137 7.48 -15.57 12.64
N ASP A 138 6.77 -16.22 11.71
CA ASP A 138 6.11 -15.56 10.59
C ASP A 138 4.83 -14.85 11.07
N GLU A 139 4.15 -15.46 12.04
CA GLU A 139 3.00 -14.84 12.68
C GLU A 139 3.42 -13.62 13.52
N LEU A 140 4.49 -13.76 14.28
CA LEU A 140 5.07 -12.68 15.06
C LEU A 140 5.49 -11.50 14.18
N GLU A 141 6.10 -11.77 13.04
CA GLU A 141 6.50 -10.77 12.06
C GLU A 141 5.30 -9.96 11.54
N LYS A 142 4.20 -10.63 11.19
CA LYS A 142 2.95 -9.97 10.78
C LYS A 142 2.43 -9.00 11.84
N TYR A 143 2.52 -9.38 13.11
CA TYR A 143 2.13 -8.50 14.22
C TYR A 143 3.07 -7.30 14.37
N ILE A 144 4.38 -7.52 14.33
CA ILE A 144 5.39 -6.47 14.54
C ILE A 144 5.32 -5.41 13.44
N PHE A 145 5.23 -5.85 12.18
CA PHE A 145 5.24 -4.94 11.04
C PHE A 145 3.84 -4.49 10.61
N GLY A 146 2.82 -5.13 11.09
CA GLY A 146 1.45 -4.71 10.84
C GLY A 146 0.97 -5.02 9.45
N TYR A 147 1.18 -6.25 8.97
CA TYR A 147 0.61 -6.73 7.71
C TYR A 147 -0.13 -8.06 7.90
N THR A 148 -0.88 -8.48 6.90
CA THR A 148 -1.61 -9.74 6.83
C THR A 148 -1.39 -10.38 5.46
N ASP A 149 -1.64 -11.67 5.33
CA ASP A 149 -1.54 -12.36 4.03
C ASP A 149 -2.58 -11.82 3.05
N GLU A 150 -3.80 -11.59 3.54
CA GLU A 150 -4.84 -10.89 2.80
C GLU A 150 -4.78 -9.39 3.13
N HIS A 151 -4.13 -8.62 2.26
CA HIS A 151 -3.87 -7.19 2.50
C HIS A 151 -5.13 -6.34 2.71
N ILE A 152 -6.32 -6.87 2.39
CA ILE A 152 -7.60 -6.20 2.59
C ILE A 152 -8.01 -6.14 4.07
N ASP A 153 -7.49 -7.05 4.89
CA ASP A 153 -7.91 -7.18 6.29
C ASP A 153 -7.30 -6.12 7.22
N ARG A 154 -6.27 -5.43 6.74
CA ARG A 154 -5.58 -4.43 7.55
C ARG A 154 -5.15 -3.23 6.71
N GLU A 155 -5.40 -2.04 7.26
CA GLU A 155 -4.94 -0.79 6.64
C GLU A 155 -3.42 -0.79 6.46
N LEU A 156 -2.96 -0.29 5.30
CA LEU A 156 -1.55 -0.22 4.93
C LEU A 156 -0.80 -1.56 4.92
N SER A 157 -1.49 -2.70 5.00
CA SER A 157 -0.87 -4.02 5.06
C SER A 157 0.14 -4.24 3.93
N ARG A 158 -0.23 -3.95 2.68
CA ARG A 158 0.67 -4.07 1.52
C ARG A 158 1.87 -3.14 1.62
N PHE A 159 1.63 -1.87 1.94
CA PHE A 159 2.68 -0.89 2.12
C PHE A 159 3.69 -1.30 3.20
N ASN A 160 3.18 -1.73 4.35
CA ASN A 160 4.02 -2.17 5.46
C ASN A 160 4.89 -3.36 5.09
N LYS A 161 4.30 -4.34 4.38
CA LYS A 161 5.03 -5.54 3.93
C LYS A 161 6.11 -5.18 2.93
N ASP A 162 5.79 -4.39 1.91
CA ASP A 162 6.74 -4.02 0.86
C ASP A 162 7.94 -3.25 1.43
N ILE A 163 7.72 -2.26 2.30
CA ILE A 163 8.81 -1.52 2.96
C ILE A 163 9.62 -2.43 3.89
N MET A 164 8.98 -3.32 4.65
CA MET A 164 9.68 -4.28 5.50
C MET A 164 10.59 -5.20 4.66
N GLU A 165 10.06 -5.79 3.58
CA GLU A 165 10.82 -6.67 2.69
C GLU A 165 12.04 -5.97 2.09
N GLU A 166 11.93 -4.69 1.70
CA GLU A 166 13.04 -3.89 1.15
C GLU A 166 14.21 -3.75 2.14
N PHE A 167 13.93 -3.65 3.45
CA PHE A 167 14.96 -3.37 4.46
C PHE A 167 15.38 -4.57 5.29
N LYS A 168 14.69 -5.69 5.18
CA LYS A 168 15.02 -6.92 5.90
C LYS A 168 16.13 -7.73 5.23
N GLU A 169 16.28 -7.65 3.91
CA GLU A 169 17.23 -8.44 3.12
C GLU A 169 18.66 -7.86 3.09
N ASN A 170 18.94 -6.81 3.86
CA ASN A 170 20.25 -6.18 3.95
C ASN A 170 20.81 -6.33 5.37
#